data_21366503dd2daec57cd57d9dbf4e9c02
#
_entry.id   21366503dd2daec57cd57d9dbf4e9c02
#
_cell.length_a   1.000
_cell.length_b   1.000
_cell.length_c   1.000
_cell.angle_alpha   90.00
_cell.angle_beta   90.00
_cell.angle_gamma   90.00
#
_symmetry.space_group_name_H-M   'P 1'
#
loop_
_entity.id
_entity.type
_entity.pdbx_description
1 polymer ?
#
loop_
_entity_poly.entity_id
_entity_poly.type
_entity_poly.pdbx_seq_one_letter_code
_entity_poly.pdbx_strand_id
1 'polypeptide(L)'
;IRGNDVEYFPLVLTYAVIRMDKVDLFVNEKKLSDEIKAHLAADGVILHPYNDIYEDIKKVAAEEVLMVDPGRLNFALYKNIPENVKKVEERNPAILFKCVKNPTEVENIRIAEIKDSVAHVRFMKWLKENVGKETITEMSASDKLDEFRAEMGGFIRPSFGPISAFGEHSAIVHYSS
;
A
#
# COMPACT_ATOMS: atom_id res chain seq x y z
N ILE A 1 -1.35 -9.01 -1.22
CA ILE A 1 0.11 -9.24 -1.37
C ILE A 1 0.81 -8.01 -0.83
N ARG A 2 1.70 -8.21 0.14
CA ARG A 2 2.49 -7.13 0.74
C ARG A 2 3.89 -7.13 0.14
N GLY A 3 4.46 -5.94 -0.05
CA GLY A 3 5.81 -5.76 -0.58
C GLY A 3 6.32 -4.35 -0.34
N ASN A 4 7.32 -3.94 -1.08
CA ASN A 4 8.06 -2.71 -0.84
C ASN A 4 8.29 -1.89 -2.12
N ASP A 5 7.37 -1.97 -3.07
CA ASP A 5 7.51 -1.28 -4.37
C ASP A 5 7.09 0.19 -4.32
N VAL A 6 6.33 0.56 -3.31
CA VAL A 6 5.80 1.92 -3.15
C VAL A 6 6.22 2.44 -1.78
N GLU A 7 6.81 3.62 -1.75
CA GLU A 7 7.20 4.28 -0.52
C GLU A 7 5.97 4.50 0.37
N TYR A 8 6.11 4.28 1.67
CA TYR A 8 5.05 4.34 2.68
C TYR A 8 3.92 3.31 2.55
N PHE A 9 3.77 2.64 1.41
CA PHE A 9 2.73 1.63 1.21
C PHE A 9 3.36 0.23 1.07
N PRO A 10 2.97 -0.74 1.91
CA PRO A 10 3.50 -2.10 1.83
C PRO A 10 2.86 -2.88 0.68
N LEU A 11 3.07 -2.44 -0.54
CA LEU A 11 2.47 -2.98 -1.76
C LEU A 11 3.52 -3.58 -2.68
N VAL A 12 3.09 -4.59 -3.46
CA VAL A 12 3.77 -5.06 -4.67
C VAL A 12 2.97 -4.58 -5.87
N LEU A 13 3.64 -4.00 -6.86
CA LEU A 13 3.00 -3.62 -8.12
C LEU A 13 2.62 -4.89 -8.89
N THR A 14 1.33 -5.09 -9.06
CA THR A 14 0.76 -6.28 -9.71
C THR A 14 -0.51 -5.92 -10.46
N TYR A 15 -0.86 -6.79 -11.43
CA TYR A 15 -2.22 -6.89 -11.94
C TYR A 15 -2.76 -8.28 -11.65
N ALA A 16 -4.06 -8.41 -11.53
CA ALA A 16 -4.71 -9.70 -11.37
C ALA A 16 -5.95 -9.78 -12.25
N VAL A 17 -6.10 -10.91 -12.93
CA VAL A 17 -7.36 -11.29 -13.59
C VAL A 17 -7.95 -12.45 -12.79
N ILE A 18 -9.10 -12.20 -12.17
CA ILE A 18 -9.75 -13.16 -11.27
C ILE A 18 -10.90 -13.80 -12.03
N ARG A 19 -10.87 -15.12 -12.14
CA ARG A 19 -11.92 -15.96 -12.71
C ARG A 19 -12.55 -16.84 -11.63
N MET A 20 -13.57 -17.58 -11.98
CA MET A 20 -14.27 -18.47 -11.02
C MET A 20 -13.41 -19.66 -10.59
N ASP A 21 -12.46 -20.05 -11.40
CA ASP A 21 -11.65 -21.27 -11.24
C ASP A 21 -10.15 -20.97 -11.01
N LYS A 22 -9.70 -19.75 -11.27
CA LYS A 22 -8.29 -19.38 -11.16
C LYS A 22 -8.06 -17.89 -10.97
N VAL A 23 -6.86 -17.55 -10.56
CA VAL A 23 -6.35 -16.18 -10.55
C VAL A 23 -5.08 -16.11 -11.37
N ASP A 24 -5.07 -15.31 -12.41
CA ASP A 24 -3.87 -14.96 -13.17
C ASP A 24 -3.24 -13.71 -12.54
N LEU A 25 -2.04 -13.85 -11.95
CA LEU A 25 -1.33 -12.78 -11.25
C LEU A 25 -0.10 -12.36 -12.06
N PHE A 26 -0.09 -11.11 -12.50
CA PHE A 26 1.00 -10.51 -13.28
C PHE A 26 1.92 -9.73 -12.35
N VAL A 27 3.13 -10.23 -12.14
CA VAL A 27 4.07 -9.70 -11.15
C VAL A 27 5.51 -9.85 -11.62
N ASN A 28 6.40 -9.03 -11.10
CA ASN A 28 7.83 -9.28 -11.28
C ASN A 28 8.27 -10.45 -10.39
N GLU A 29 8.40 -11.64 -10.98
CA GLU A 29 8.70 -12.90 -10.28
C GLU A 29 10.02 -12.88 -9.52
N LYS A 30 10.97 -11.99 -9.87
CA LYS A 30 12.23 -11.84 -9.14
C LYS A 30 12.05 -11.35 -7.69
N LYS A 31 10.86 -10.84 -7.37
CA LYS A 31 10.48 -10.38 -6.02
C LYS A 31 9.86 -11.48 -5.17
N LEU A 32 9.58 -12.63 -5.75
CA LEU A 32 8.92 -13.74 -5.07
C LEU A 32 9.94 -14.81 -4.72
N SER A 33 9.98 -15.22 -3.45
CA SER A 33 10.71 -16.41 -3.04
C SER A 33 10.01 -17.68 -3.56
N ASP A 34 10.74 -18.79 -3.62
CA ASP A 34 10.18 -20.08 -4.04
C ASP A 34 9.07 -20.54 -3.09
N GLU A 35 9.16 -20.23 -1.80
CA GLU A 35 8.11 -20.48 -0.81
C GLU A 35 6.82 -19.71 -1.14
N ILE A 36 6.93 -18.42 -1.47
CA ILE A 36 5.77 -17.60 -1.86
C ILE A 36 5.16 -18.12 -3.15
N LYS A 37 5.98 -18.51 -4.14
CA LYS A 37 5.50 -19.08 -5.40
C LYS A 37 4.73 -20.39 -5.16
N ALA A 38 5.27 -21.27 -4.31
CA ALA A 38 4.62 -22.53 -3.95
C ALA A 38 3.28 -22.29 -3.22
N HIS A 39 3.23 -21.33 -2.30
CA HIS A 39 2.00 -20.95 -1.60
C HIS A 39 0.95 -20.42 -2.57
N LEU A 40 1.30 -19.50 -3.45
CA LEU A 40 0.39 -18.95 -4.45
C LEU A 40 -0.14 -20.04 -5.40
N ALA A 41 0.73 -20.95 -5.84
CA ALA A 41 0.34 -22.07 -6.69
C ALA A 41 -0.65 -23.02 -5.99
N ALA A 42 -0.45 -23.28 -4.69
CA ALA A 42 -1.36 -24.10 -3.89
C ALA A 42 -2.76 -23.48 -3.77
N ASP A 43 -2.86 -22.15 -3.82
CA ASP A 43 -4.12 -21.41 -3.80
C ASP A 43 -4.73 -21.18 -5.20
N GLY A 44 -4.21 -21.85 -6.23
CA GLY A 44 -4.72 -21.76 -7.61
C GLY A 44 -4.33 -20.45 -8.34
N VAL A 45 -3.29 -19.76 -7.87
CA VAL A 45 -2.78 -18.55 -8.51
C VAL A 45 -1.73 -18.93 -9.54
N ILE A 46 -1.91 -18.47 -10.77
CA ILE A 46 -0.98 -18.65 -11.89
C ILE A 46 -0.16 -17.36 -12.04
N LEU A 47 1.16 -17.50 -12.00
CA LEU A 47 2.08 -16.37 -12.12
C LEU A 47 2.41 -16.08 -13.58
N HIS A 48 2.45 -14.81 -13.92
CA HIS A 48 2.84 -14.31 -15.23
C HIS A 48 3.79 -13.13 -15.08
N PRO A 49 4.70 -12.88 -16.05
CA PRO A 49 5.50 -11.67 -16.10
C PRO A 49 4.63 -10.39 -16.06
N TYR A 50 5.07 -9.38 -15.33
CA TYR A 50 4.28 -8.18 -15.04
C TYR A 50 3.65 -7.52 -16.28
N ASN A 51 4.41 -7.42 -17.38
CA ASN A 51 3.96 -6.74 -18.59
C ASN A 51 3.07 -7.59 -19.49
N ASP A 52 3.00 -8.90 -19.27
CA ASP A 52 2.22 -9.81 -20.12
C ASP A 52 0.72 -9.53 -20.04
N ILE A 53 0.26 -8.85 -19.00
CA ILE A 53 -1.14 -8.40 -18.86
C ILE A 53 -1.62 -7.62 -20.09
N TYR A 54 -0.76 -6.81 -20.74
CA TYR A 54 -1.14 -6.00 -21.89
C TYR A 54 -1.45 -6.83 -23.13
N GLU A 55 -0.84 -7.98 -23.25
CA GLU A 55 -1.12 -8.93 -24.33
C GLU A 55 -2.19 -9.96 -23.93
N ASP A 56 -2.26 -10.28 -22.64
CA ASP A 56 -3.22 -11.28 -22.16
C ASP A 56 -4.65 -10.75 -22.16
N ILE A 57 -4.84 -9.49 -21.79
CA ILE A 57 -6.16 -8.85 -21.80
C ILE A 57 -6.80 -8.80 -23.20
N LYS A 58 -6.00 -8.80 -24.27
CA LYS A 58 -6.48 -8.85 -25.66
C LYS A 58 -7.10 -10.21 -26.03
N LYS A 59 -6.81 -11.26 -25.24
CA LYS A 59 -7.25 -12.64 -25.48
C LYS A 59 -8.54 -13.00 -24.77
N VAL A 60 -9.16 -12.05 -24.04
CA VAL A 60 -10.44 -12.27 -23.37
C VAL A 60 -11.48 -12.63 -24.42
N ALA A 61 -12.19 -13.74 -24.24
CA ALA A 61 -13.14 -14.24 -25.21
C ALA A 61 -14.42 -13.37 -25.25
N ALA A 62 -15.06 -13.31 -26.41
CA ALA A 62 -16.26 -12.49 -26.63
C ALA A 62 -17.45 -12.90 -25.73
N GLU A 63 -17.47 -14.15 -25.31
CA GLU A 63 -18.50 -14.74 -24.46
C GLU A 63 -18.29 -14.38 -22.98
N GLU A 64 -17.09 -13.93 -22.60
CA GLU A 64 -16.77 -13.52 -21.24
C GLU A 64 -17.37 -12.13 -20.92
N VAL A 65 -17.68 -11.92 -19.66
CA VAL A 65 -18.08 -10.63 -19.13
C VAL A 65 -16.97 -10.13 -18.21
N LEU A 66 -16.35 -9.02 -18.54
CA LEU A 66 -15.24 -8.47 -17.80
C LEU A 66 -15.70 -7.29 -16.93
N MET A 67 -15.60 -7.43 -15.60
CA MET A 67 -15.80 -6.31 -14.69
C MET A 67 -14.50 -5.50 -14.58
N VAL A 68 -14.60 -4.20 -14.75
CA VAL A 68 -13.48 -3.25 -14.64
C VAL A 68 -13.90 -2.02 -13.84
N ASP A 69 -12.93 -1.44 -13.14
CA ASP A 69 -13.09 -0.14 -12.46
C ASP A 69 -12.37 0.94 -13.27
N PRO A 70 -13.08 1.74 -14.09
CA PRO A 70 -12.46 2.74 -14.95
C PRO A 70 -11.68 3.81 -14.19
N GLY A 71 -12.04 4.07 -12.93
CA GLY A 71 -11.34 5.01 -12.06
C GLY A 71 -9.98 4.51 -11.56
N ARG A 72 -9.68 3.23 -11.75
CA ARG A 72 -8.47 2.57 -11.23
C ARG A 72 -7.69 1.76 -12.25
N LEU A 73 -8.34 1.28 -13.30
CA LEU A 73 -7.69 0.57 -14.38
C LEU A 73 -6.91 1.56 -15.24
N ASN A 74 -5.65 1.26 -15.55
CA ASN A 74 -4.90 2.14 -16.43
C ASN A 74 -5.49 2.12 -17.85
N PHE A 75 -5.43 3.27 -18.52
CA PHE A 75 -6.09 3.51 -19.79
C PHE A 75 -5.59 2.60 -20.92
N ALA A 76 -4.31 2.21 -20.91
CA ALA A 76 -3.76 1.30 -21.92
C ALA A 76 -4.37 -0.10 -21.81
N LEU A 77 -4.57 -0.60 -20.59
CA LEU A 77 -5.27 -1.87 -20.38
C LEU A 77 -6.73 -1.79 -20.81
N TYR A 78 -7.42 -0.72 -20.42
CA TYR A 78 -8.81 -0.51 -20.83
C TYR A 78 -8.98 -0.53 -22.35
N LYS A 79 -8.09 0.15 -23.09
CA LYS A 79 -8.09 0.16 -24.55
C LYS A 79 -7.74 -1.19 -25.19
N ASN A 80 -7.01 -2.03 -24.50
CA ASN A 80 -6.64 -3.35 -25.01
C ASN A 80 -7.75 -4.40 -24.86
N ILE A 81 -8.80 -4.12 -24.07
CA ILE A 81 -9.95 -5.01 -23.96
C ILE A 81 -10.68 -5.05 -25.32
N PRO A 82 -10.89 -6.22 -25.92
CA PRO A 82 -11.57 -6.32 -27.21
C PRO A 82 -12.95 -5.65 -27.19
N GLU A 83 -13.33 -5.00 -28.29
CA GLU A 83 -14.60 -4.25 -28.39
C GLU A 83 -15.84 -5.14 -28.24
N ASN A 84 -15.73 -6.38 -28.70
CA ASN A 84 -16.79 -7.40 -28.61
C ASN A 84 -16.94 -8.04 -27.23
N VAL A 85 -16.05 -7.75 -26.27
CA VAL A 85 -16.17 -8.21 -24.89
C VAL A 85 -17.13 -7.30 -24.13
N LYS A 86 -18.12 -7.89 -23.45
CA LYS A 86 -19.03 -7.15 -22.57
C LYS A 86 -18.28 -6.63 -21.35
N LYS A 87 -18.19 -5.32 -21.18
CA LYS A 87 -17.63 -4.68 -20.00
C LYS A 87 -18.73 -4.31 -18.99
N VAL A 88 -18.49 -4.63 -17.72
CA VAL A 88 -19.29 -4.13 -16.60
C VAL A 88 -18.40 -3.13 -15.86
N GLU A 89 -18.74 -1.87 -15.99
CA GLU A 89 -17.98 -0.77 -15.39
C GLU A 89 -18.52 -0.47 -13.99
N GLU A 90 -17.85 -1.03 -12.99
CA GLU A 90 -18.25 -0.93 -11.59
C GLU A 90 -17.02 -0.71 -10.71
N ARG A 91 -17.24 -0.11 -9.54
CA ARG A 91 -16.18 0.07 -8.55
C ARG A 91 -15.65 -1.29 -8.11
N ASN A 92 -14.32 -1.43 -8.06
CA ASN A 92 -13.68 -2.67 -7.63
C ASN A 92 -14.16 -3.08 -6.22
N PRO A 93 -14.82 -4.25 -6.06
CA PRO A 93 -15.37 -4.68 -4.78
C PRO A 93 -14.31 -4.94 -3.71
N ALA A 94 -13.07 -5.24 -4.10
CA ALA A 94 -11.97 -5.43 -3.16
C ALA A 94 -11.69 -4.18 -2.32
N ILE A 95 -12.05 -2.99 -2.81
CA ILE A 95 -11.92 -1.73 -2.06
C ILE A 95 -12.83 -1.77 -0.82
N LEU A 96 -14.08 -2.18 -1.00
CA LEU A 96 -15.05 -2.28 0.09
C LEU A 96 -14.67 -3.41 1.05
N PHE A 97 -14.31 -4.58 0.53
CA PHE A 97 -13.87 -5.71 1.36
C PHE A 97 -12.68 -5.36 2.23
N LYS A 98 -11.71 -4.61 1.70
CA LYS A 98 -10.55 -4.13 2.45
C LYS A 98 -10.92 -3.13 3.58
N CYS A 99 -12.02 -2.41 3.45
CA CYS A 99 -12.48 -1.49 4.49
C CYS A 99 -12.99 -2.23 5.73
N VAL A 100 -13.50 -3.45 5.57
CA VAL A 100 -13.99 -4.29 6.67
C VAL A 100 -12.82 -5.12 7.22
N LYS A 101 -12.34 -4.73 8.40
CA LYS A 101 -11.21 -5.40 9.07
C LYS A 101 -11.66 -6.67 9.76
N ASN A 102 -10.85 -7.70 9.66
CA ASN A 102 -11.05 -8.93 10.43
C ASN A 102 -10.58 -8.75 11.90
N PRO A 103 -10.91 -9.67 12.81
CA PRO A 103 -10.53 -9.56 14.23
C PRO A 103 -9.02 -9.43 14.46
N THR A 104 -8.19 -10.12 13.69
CA THR A 104 -6.73 -10.05 13.79
C THR A 104 -6.20 -8.66 13.38
N GLU A 105 -6.74 -8.10 12.29
CA GLU A 105 -6.40 -6.75 11.87
C GLU A 105 -6.79 -5.71 12.91
N VAL A 106 -8.00 -5.83 13.49
CA VAL A 106 -8.48 -4.91 14.54
C VAL A 106 -7.57 -4.95 15.75
N GLU A 107 -7.19 -6.14 16.23
CA GLU A 107 -6.30 -6.28 17.39
C GLU A 107 -4.91 -5.70 17.11
N ASN A 108 -4.34 -6.02 15.96
CA ASN A 108 -3.03 -5.47 15.57
C ASN A 108 -3.04 -3.93 15.43
N ILE A 109 -4.13 -3.36 14.92
CA ILE A 109 -4.32 -1.91 14.85
C ILE A 109 -4.35 -1.31 16.26
N ARG A 110 -5.11 -1.89 17.18
CA ARG A 110 -5.16 -1.42 18.59
C ARG A 110 -3.78 -1.42 19.25
N ILE A 111 -3.02 -2.50 19.07
CA ILE A 111 -1.66 -2.61 19.61
C ILE A 111 -0.75 -1.54 18.99
N ALA A 112 -0.83 -1.35 17.67
CA ALA A 112 -0.05 -0.34 16.96
C ALA A 112 -0.36 1.08 17.43
N GLU A 113 -1.64 1.42 17.59
CA GLU A 113 -2.10 2.73 18.08
C GLU A 113 -1.61 3.03 19.51
N ILE A 114 -1.61 2.03 20.40
CA ILE A 114 -1.06 2.19 21.75
C ILE A 114 0.43 2.50 21.68
N LYS A 115 1.20 1.74 20.89
CA LYS A 115 2.63 1.97 20.72
C LYS A 115 2.94 3.35 20.15
N ASP A 116 2.24 3.74 19.10
CA ASP A 116 2.42 5.05 18.46
C ASP A 116 2.05 6.19 19.42
N SER A 117 0.96 6.04 20.17
CA SER A 117 0.55 7.02 21.20
C SER A 117 1.63 7.20 22.29
N VAL A 118 2.25 6.11 22.75
CA VAL A 118 3.35 6.20 23.73
C VAL A 118 4.56 6.91 23.12
N ALA A 119 4.91 6.60 21.86
CA ALA A 119 6.01 7.27 21.15
C ALA A 119 5.75 8.79 21.05
N HIS A 120 4.53 9.19 20.70
CA HIS A 120 4.11 10.60 20.64
C HIS A 120 4.19 11.30 22.00
N VAL A 121 3.71 10.70 23.07
CA VAL A 121 3.80 11.28 24.42
C VAL A 121 5.26 11.48 24.84
N ARG A 122 6.13 10.51 24.55
CA ARG A 122 7.57 10.61 24.80
C ARG A 122 8.22 11.73 23.99
N PHE A 123 7.85 11.84 22.72
CA PHE A 123 8.31 12.91 21.85
C PHE A 123 7.88 14.29 22.38
N MET A 124 6.60 14.45 22.73
CA MET A 124 6.08 15.72 23.28
C MET A 124 6.80 16.11 24.57
N LYS A 125 7.08 15.14 25.44
CA LYS A 125 7.88 15.37 26.65
C LYS A 125 9.28 15.86 26.28
N TRP A 126 9.99 15.10 25.44
CA TRP A 126 11.34 15.44 24.99
C TRP A 126 11.39 16.85 24.35
N LEU A 127 10.46 17.15 23.47
CA LEU A 127 10.41 18.45 22.80
C LEU A 127 10.25 19.60 23.82
N LYS A 128 9.33 19.48 24.79
CA LYS A 128 9.12 20.48 25.82
C LYS A 128 10.33 20.68 26.75
N GLU A 129 11.10 19.61 26.99
CA GLU A 129 12.28 19.66 27.86
C GLU A 129 13.51 20.22 27.15
N ASN A 130 13.59 20.16 25.82
CA ASN A 130 14.79 20.48 25.04
C ASN A 130 14.66 21.73 24.17
N VAL A 131 13.46 22.20 23.84
CA VAL A 131 13.26 23.44 23.10
C VAL A 131 13.93 24.60 23.84
N GLY A 132 14.78 25.34 23.12
CA GLY A 132 15.57 26.46 23.65
C GLY A 132 16.85 26.07 24.42
N LYS A 133 17.12 24.76 24.57
CA LYS A 133 18.36 24.28 25.20
C LYS A 133 19.33 23.69 24.18
N GLU A 134 18.80 23.12 23.10
CA GLU A 134 19.58 22.59 21.99
C GLU A 134 18.97 23.01 20.65
N THR A 135 19.74 22.86 19.58
CA THR A 135 19.26 23.14 18.22
C THR A 135 18.37 22.00 17.77
N ILE A 136 17.07 22.29 17.62
CA ILE A 136 16.09 21.36 17.06
C ILE A 136 15.61 21.95 15.73
N THR A 137 15.77 21.19 14.66
CA THR A 137 15.24 21.52 13.33
C THR A 137 13.95 20.74 13.06
N GLU A 138 13.22 21.13 12.02
CA GLU A 138 12.03 20.42 11.58
C GLU A 138 12.34 18.95 11.25
N MET A 139 13.47 18.69 10.57
CA MET A 139 13.93 17.34 10.26
C MET A 139 14.32 16.57 11.52
N SER A 140 15.17 17.14 12.40
CA SER A 140 15.62 16.44 13.61
C SER A 140 14.47 16.13 14.59
N ALA A 141 13.44 16.97 14.62
CA ALA A 141 12.24 16.70 15.39
C ALA A 141 11.46 15.50 14.82
N SER A 142 11.34 15.42 13.51
CA SER A 142 10.71 14.27 12.83
C SER A 142 11.49 12.98 13.09
N ASP A 143 12.82 13.01 12.91
CA ASP A 143 13.69 11.87 13.16
C ASP A 143 13.59 11.38 14.62
N LYS A 144 13.51 12.31 15.56
CA LYS A 144 13.36 11.97 16.99
C LYS A 144 12.04 11.25 17.29
N LEU A 145 10.96 11.60 16.64
CA LEU A 145 9.69 10.87 16.77
C LEU A 145 9.83 9.43 16.23
N ASP A 146 10.51 9.26 15.11
CA ASP A 146 10.73 7.93 14.54
C ASP A 146 11.69 7.07 15.39
N GLU A 147 12.67 7.67 16.06
CA GLU A 147 13.47 6.98 17.08
C GLU A 147 12.58 6.43 18.21
N PHE A 148 11.68 7.24 18.76
CA PHE A 148 10.76 6.77 19.81
C PHE A 148 9.80 5.68 19.31
N ARG A 149 9.35 5.74 18.06
CA ARG A 149 8.57 4.68 17.42
C ARG A 149 9.36 3.37 17.30
N ALA A 150 10.61 3.47 16.89
CA ALA A 150 11.50 2.31 16.75
C ALA A 150 11.72 1.59 18.09
N GLU A 151 11.86 2.35 19.18
CA GLU A 151 12.01 1.78 20.53
C GLU A 151 10.79 0.98 21.01
N MET A 152 9.61 1.24 20.47
CA MET A 152 8.38 0.51 20.81
C MET A 152 8.31 -0.91 20.23
N GLY A 153 9.23 -1.25 19.33
CA GLY A 153 9.30 -2.54 18.66
C GLY A 153 8.21 -2.78 17.60
N GLY A 154 8.62 -3.36 16.48
CA GLY A 154 7.75 -3.64 15.34
C GLY A 154 7.54 -2.46 14.39
N PHE A 155 8.16 -1.31 14.63
CA PHE A 155 8.18 -0.19 13.71
C PHE A 155 9.04 -0.54 12.49
N ILE A 156 8.51 -0.33 11.31
CA ILE A 156 9.21 -0.58 10.03
C ILE A 156 9.59 0.77 9.41
N ARG A 157 8.63 1.68 9.32
CA ARG A 157 8.77 3.02 8.73
C ARG A 157 7.50 3.84 8.95
N PRO A 158 7.54 5.16 8.74
CA PRO A 158 6.32 5.99 8.71
C PRO A 158 5.33 5.50 7.65
N SER A 159 4.05 5.77 7.84
CA SER A 159 2.99 5.44 6.89
C SER A 159 2.79 6.52 5.81
N PHE A 160 3.40 7.68 5.98
CA PHE A 160 3.46 8.80 5.01
C PHE A 160 4.62 9.73 5.38
N GLY A 161 5.03 10.58 4.45
CA GLY A 161 6.07 11.58 4.69
C GLY A 161 5.66 12.54 5.81
N PRO A 162 6.50 12.77 6.82
CA PRO A 162 6.17 13.66 7.93
C PRO A 162 6.01 15.09 7.44
N ILE A 163 5.08 15.84 8.06
CA ILE A 163 5.00 17.28 7.95
C ILE A 163 5.45 17.85 9.30
N SER A 164 6.70 18.25 9.36
CA SER A 164 7.28 18.91 10.52
C SER A 164 7.55 20.35 10.16
N ALA A 165 6.87 21.28 10.80
CA ALA A 165 6.91 22.69 10.45
C ALA A 165 7.02 23.58 11.69
N PHE A 166 7.88 24.61 11.63
CA PHE A 166 8.07 25.58 12.68
C PHE A 166 7.88 27.02 12.16
N GLY A 167 7.31 27.88 13.02
CA GLY A 167 7.13 29.29 12.69
C GLY A 167 6.22 29.48 11.46
N GLU A 168 6.70 30.26 10.50
CA GLU A 168 5.94 30.60 9.27
C GLU A 168 5.67 29.39 8.37
N HIS A 169 6.51 28.36 8.42
CA HIS A 169 6.31 27.12 7.66
C HIS A 169 5.03 26.40 8.09
N SER A 170 4.58 26.58 9.34
CA SER A 170 3.34 25.95 9.84
C SER A 170 2.08 26.45 9.15
N ALA A 171 2.14 27.57 8.42
CA ALA A 171 1.03 28.09 7.63
C ALA A 171 0.97 27.54 6.21
N ILE A 172 1.99 26.77 5.79
CA ILE A 172 2.09 26.24 4.42
C ILE A 172 1.39 24.89 4.36
N VAL A 173 0.33 24.81 3.55
CA VAL A 173 -0.39 23.55 3.28
C VAL A 173 0.52 22.62 2.49
N HIS A 174 0.60 21.35 2.91
CA HIS A 174 1.49 20.34 2.32
C HIS A 174 2.97 20.74 2.33
N TYR A 175 3.42 21.38 3.40
CA TYR A 175 4.82 21.70 3.59
C TYR A 175 5.69 20.43 3.58
N SER A 176 6.87 20.55 3.01
CA SER A 176 7.90 19.51 3.05
C SER A 176 9.20 20.18 3.52
N SER A 177 9.75 19.73 4.63
CA SER A 177 11.04 20.14 5.19
C SER A 177 12.23 19.54 4.44
#